data_604d92c4af734a0a75f1067aac54f37d
#
_entry.id   604d92c4af734a0a75f1067aac54f37d
#
_cell.length_a   1.000
_cell.length_b   1.000
_cell.length_c   1.000
_cell.angle_alpha   90.00
_cell.angle_beta   90.00
_cell.angle_gamma   90.00
#
_symmetry.space_group_name_H-M   'P 1'
#
loop_
_entity.id
_entity.type
_entity.pdbx_description
1 polymer ?
#
loop_
_entity_poly.entity_id
_entity_poly.type
_entity_poly.pdbx_seq_one_letter_code
_entity_poly.pdbx_strand_id
1 'polypeptide(L)'
;MSGGGVNAEENLNRLDEHHIAAHLFQKPTRVLTPHGTLVDVFTVDPADPSMEIRWQRLEPYLRRTGFYHAALIKRFEYDNPLISAFVERWRPETHTFHLPWGECTVTLEDVAMQLGLPVDGQPISGTLRSWSKFHQRDIWEWCHELLGEVPAGHVGTTKFNIKLKWLRTRLQQMPLDLEDNGLMQYARCYILYLLGGVLLPDKANNTVHVRYLPLLADYDAICTYSWGSAVLCWLYRAMCLATDPSVEGMAGCHTLLMSWIYYRLPFFAPNVTTTYSFSLATRWAGKKGQNDYAE
;
A
#
# COMPACT_ATOMS: atom_id res chain seq x y z
N MET A 1 22.19 -12.49 42.12
CA MET A 1 21.70 -12.30 40.74
C MET A 1 21.12 -10.91 40.69
N SER A 2 21.92 -9.95 40.20
CA SER A 2 21.48 -8.57 40.03
C SER A 2 20.55 -8.53 38.82
N GLY A 3 19.28 -8.28 39.05
CA GLY A 3 18.35 -7.97 37.98
C GLY A 3 18.83 -6.69 37.29
N GLY A 4 19.32 -6.82 36.10
CA GLY A 4 19.58 -5.68 35.24
C GLY A 4 18.28 -4.99 34.91
N GLY A 5 17.88 -4.04 35.73
CA GLY A 5 16.79 -3.14 35.45
C GLY A 5 17.22 -2.33 34.23
N VAL A 6 16.46 -2.44 33.15
CA VAL A 6 16.62 -1.56 31.98
C VAL A 6 16.52 -0.13 32.46
N ASN A 7 17.58 0.67 32.24
CA ASN A 7 17.60 2.06 32.68
C ASN A 7 16.42 2.82 32.06
N ALA A 8 15.72 3.60 32.87
CA ALA A 8 14.56 4.35 32.45
C ALA A 8 14.83 5.33 31.31
N GLU A 9 16.03 5.87 31.29
CA GLU A 9 16.50 6.83 30.29
C GLU A 9 16.88 6.16 28.95
N GLU A 10 17.17 4.85 28.97
CA GLU A 10 17.51 4.09 27.76
C GLU A 10 16.29 3.52 27.04
N ASN A 11 15.13 3.47 27.71
CA ASN A 11 13.90 2.97 27.10
C ASN A 11 13.01 4.12 26.65
N LEU A 12 13.20 4.59 25.44
CA LEU A 12 12.45 5.67 24.80
C LEU A 12 10.93 5.37 24.70
N ASN A 13 10.51 4.12 24.89
CA ASN A 13 9.12 3.68 24.78
C ASN A 13 8.46 3.37 26.12
N ARG A 14 9.02 3.83 27.21
CA ARG A 14 8.66 3.39 28.56
C ARG A 14 7.34 3.90 29.09
N LEU A 15 6.77 4.92 28.51
CA LEU A 15 5.61 5.63 29.09
C LEU A 15 4.26 4.97 28.77
N ASP A 16 4.22 4.01 27.85
CA ASP A 16 2.99 3.33 27.45
C ASP A 16 3.06 1.83 27.77
N GLU A 17 2.35 1.41 28.81
CA GLU A 17 2.24 0.00 29.23
C GLU A 17 1.60 -0.89 28.14
N HIS A 18 0.84 -0.33 27.25
CA HIS A 18 0.20 -1.04 26.13
C HIS A 18 1.07 -1.13 24.90
N HIS A 19 2.20 -0.41 24.85
CA HIS A 19 3.08 -0.40 23.70
C HIS A 19 3.95 -1.66 23.67
N ILE A 20 4.12 -2.24 22.45
CA ILE A 20 4.91 -3.45 22.22
C ILE A 20 6.34 -3.35 22.80
N ALA A 21 6.95 -2.17 22.79
CA ALA A 21 8.29 -1.96 23.33
C ALA A 21 8.43 -2.32 24.81
N ALA A 22 7.35 -2.18 25.61
CA ALA A 22 7.31 -2.61 27.01
C ALA A 22 7.28 -4.14 27.15
N HIS A 23 6.91 -4.86 26.12
CA HIS A 23 6.70 -6.31 26.10
C HIS A 23 7.71 -7.10 25.26
N LEU A 24 8.76 -6.46 24.73
CA LEU A 24 9.77 -7.12 23.89
C LEU A 24 10.43 -8.31 24.58
N PHE A 25 10.70 -8.24 25.87
CA PHE A 25 11.27 -9.35 26.65
C PHE A 25 10.33 -10.54 26.76
N GLN A 26 9.01 -10.32 26.66
CA GLN A 26 8.00 -11.38 26.76
C GLN A 26 7.73 -12.02 25.39
N LYS A 27 7.92 -11.27 24.30
CA LYS A 27 7.68 -11.70 22.91
C LYS A 27 8.85 -11.31 21.99
N PRO A 28 10.07 -11.80 22.25
CA PRO A 28 11.28 -11.38 21.50
C PRO A 28 11.26 -11.83 20.04
N THR A 29 10.41 -12.79 19.69
CA THR A 29 10.32 -13.36 18.33
C THR A 29 9.09 -12.85 17.55
N ARG A 30 8.40 -11.83 18.05
CA ARG A 30 7.24 -11.28 17.33
C ARG A 30 7.68 -10.65 16.01
N VAL A 31 7.17 -11.18 14.92
CA VAL A 31 7.34 -10.65 13.58
C VAL A 31 5.99 -10.34 12.99
N LEU A 32 5.77 -9.09 12.61
CA LEU A 32 4.52 -8.66 11.99
C LEU A 32 4.38 -9.24 10.59
N THR A 33 3.19 -9.76 10.29
CA THR A 33 2.85 -10.19 8.93
C THR A 33 2.28 -9.02 8.13
N PRO A 34 2.90 -8.61 7.03
CA PRO A 34 2.36 -7.55 6.20
C PRO A 34 1.10 -8.01 5.47
N HIS A 35 0.08 -7.16 5.47
CA HIS A 35 -1.11 -7.36 4.65
C HIS A 35 -0.93 -6.61 3.33
N GLY A 36 -1.36 -7.25 2.23
CA GLY A 36 -1.22 -6.71 0.89
C GLY A 36 0.11 -7.12 0.25
N THR A 37 0.00 -7.94 -0.77
CA THR A 37 1.11 -8.28 -1.67
C THR A 37 0.61 -8.11 -3.08
N LEU A 38 1.31 -7.29 -3.85
CA LEU A 38 1.02 -7.14 -5.27
C LEU A 38 1.76 -8.23 -6.05
N VAL A 39 1.02 -8.97 -6.86
CA VAL A 39 1.61 -9.79 -7.92
C VAL A 39 1.61 -8.94 -9.18
N ASP A 40 2.73 -8.87 -9.87
CA ASP A 40 2.80 -8.15 -11.15
C ASP A 40 1.72 -8.69 -12.11
N VAL A 41 0.91 -7.78 -12.64
CA VAL A 41 -0.20 -8.12 -13.54
C VAL A 41 0.30 -8.30 -14.97
N PHE A 42 1.24 -7.43 -15.37
CA PHE A 42 1.75 -7.34 -16.73
C PHE A 42 3.21 -7.86 -16.78
N THR A 43 3.43 -9.06 -16.29
CA THR A 43 4.72 -9.73 -16.46
C THR A 43 4.96 -9.96 -17.95
N VAL A 44 6.00 -9.35 -18.49
CA VAL A 44 6.38 -9.53 -19.90
C VAL A 44 6.91 -10.95 -20.08
N ASP A 45 6.22 -11.74 -20.87
CA ASP A 45 6.71 -13.00 -21.38
C ASP A 45 7.25 -12.74 -22.81
N PRO A 46 8.53 -13.03 -23.10
CA PRO A 46 9.07 -12.88 -24.43
C PRO A 46 8.30 -13.69 -25.50
N ALA A 47 7.62 -14.76 -25.09
CA ALA A 47 6.81 -15.58 -25.96
C ALA A 47 5.39 -15.03 -26.20
N ASP A 48 4.91 -14.12 -25.31
CA ASP A 48 3.59 -13.45 -25.42
C ASP A 48 3.72 -11.94 -25.20
N PRO A 49 3.90 -11.15 -26.27
CA PRO A 49 4.00 -9.69 -26.17
C PRO A 49 2.67 -9.01 -25.82
N SER A 50 1.56 -9.75 -25.73
CA SER A 50 0.24 -9.17 -25.51
C SER A 50 0.14 -8.41 -24.18
N MET A 51 0.89 -8.82 -23.13
CA MET A 51 0.92 -8.14 -21.85
C MET A 51 1.58 -6.77 -21.93
N GLU A 52 2.64 -6.64 -22.73
CA GLU A 52 3.29 -5.35 -22.97
C GLU A 52 2.36 -4.41 -23.73
N ILE A 53 1.68 -4.90 -24.75
CA ILE A 53 0.70 -4.11 -25.51
C ILE A 53 -0.44 -3.64 -24.60
N ARG A 54 -0.96 -4.50 -23.74
CA ARG A 54 -1.99 -4.13 -22.74
C ARG A 54 -1.50 -3.03 -21.82
N TRP A 55 -0.28 -3.16 -21.32
CA TRP A 55 0.34 -2.13 -20.49
C TRP A 55 0.47 -0.80 -21.22
N GLN A 56 1.05 -0.79 -22.43
CA GLN A 56 1.22 0.41 -23.24
C GLN A 56 -0.12 1.11 -23.52
N ARG A 57 -1.20 0.36 -23.69
CA ARG A 57 -2.54 0.94 -23.88
C ARG A 57 -3.14 1.54 -22.61
N LEU A 58 -2.83 1.00 -21.43
CA LEU A 58 -3.30 1.52 -20.13
C LEU A 58 -2.46 2.70 -19.62
N GLU A 59 -1.20 2.77 -20.00
CA GLU A 59 -0.26 3.78 -19.50
C GLU A 59 -0.78 5.23 -19.61
N PRO A 60 -1.32 5.71 -20.75
CA PRO A 60 -1.81 7.08 -20.86
C PRO A 60 -2.94 7.39 -19.86
N TYR A 61 -3.79 6.41 -19.60
CA TYR A 61 -4.90 6.53 -18.65
C TYR A 61 -4.41 6.57 -17.21
N LEU A 62 -3.41 5.76 -16.85
CA LEU A 62 -2.79 5.79 -15.52
C LEU A 62 -2.02 7.09 -15.29
N ARG A 63 -1.40 7.66 -16.32
CA ARG A 63 -0.76 8.99 -16.25
C ARG A 63 -1.78 10.09 -15.95
N ARG A 64 -2.91 10.07 -16.65
CA ARG A 64 -4.00 11.05 -16.46
C ARG A 64 -4.57 11.05 -15.05
N THR A 65 -4.60 9.90 -14.38
CA THR A 65 -5.13 9.74 -13.02
C THR A 65 -4.10 9.97 -11.91
N GLY A 66 -2.82 10.13 -12.23
CA GLY A 66 -1.73 10.27 -11.26
C GLY A 66 -1.24 8.95 -10.64
N PHE A 67 -1.71 7.79 -11.10
CA PHE A 67 -1.30 6.48 -10.58
C PHE A 67 -0.17 5.81 -11.36
N TYR A 68 0.30 6.41 -12.43
CA TYR A 68 1.31 5.81 -13.31
C TYR A 68 2.58 5.39 -12.57
N HIS A 69 3.16 6.29 -11.77
CA HIS A 69 4.42 6.00 -11.09
C HIS A 69 4.27 4.93 -10.01
N ALA A 70 3.15 4.93 -9.30
CA ALA A 70 2.83 3.85 -8.35
C ALA A 70 2.64 2.50 -9.06
N ALA A 71 2.11 2.52 -10.28
CA ALA A 71 1.93 1.31 -11.10
C ALA A 71 3.24 0.72 -11.62
N LEU A 72 4.32 1.51 -11.69
CA LEU A 72 5.66 1.03 -12.04
C LEU A 72 6.33 0.26 -10.91
N ILE A 73 5.83 0.42 -9.67
CA ILE A 73 6.33 -0.33 -8.52
C ILE A 73 5.77 -1.75 -8.63
N LYS A 74 6.55 -2.63 -9.22
CA LYS A 74 6.22 -4.05 -9.35
C LYS A 74 6.24 -4.74 -7.99
N ARG A 75 6.34 -6.06 -7.96
CA ARG A 75 6.48 -6.84 -6.73
C ARG A 75 7.60 -6.26 -5.85
N PHE A 76 7.29 -6.01 -4.58
CA PHE A 76 8.23 -5.56 -3.56
C PHE A 76 8.42 -6.67 -2.51
N GLU A 77 9.67 -7.00 -2.20
CA GLU A 77 9.98 -7.96 -1.15
C GLU A 77 10.05 -7.24 0.21
N TYR A 78 9.28 -7.72 1.17
CA TYR A 78 9.22 -7.11 2.50
C TYR A 78 10.16 -7.84 3.47
N ASP A 79 10.94 -7.06 4.22
CA ASP A 79 11.70 -7.53 5.37
C ASP A 79 10.82 -7.36 6.62
N ASN A 80 10.11 -8.42 6.99
CA ASN A 80 9.16 -8.40 8.10
C ASN A 80 9.82 -8.13 9.46
N PRO A 81 10.99 -8.71 9.79
CA PRO A 81 11.76 -8.35 10.97
C PRO A 81 12.11 -6.88 11.04
N LEU A 82 12.56 -6.29 9.92
CA LEU A 82 12.91 -4.87 9.87
C LEU A 82 11.69 -3.97 10.08
N ILE A 83 10.56 -4.28 9.43
CA ILE A 83 9.29 -3.58 9.65
C ILE A 83 8.90 -3.65 11.14
N SER A 84 9.00 -4.84 11.74
CA SER A 84 8.66 -5.04 13.17
C SER A 84 9.55 -4.18 14.06
N ALA A 85 10.85 -4.16 13.82
CA ALA A 85 11.81 -3.35 14.57
C ALA A 85 11.54 -1.84 14.48
N PHE A 86 11.03 -1.36 13.33
CA PHE A 86 10.61 0.03 13.19
C PHE A 86 9.31 0.32 13.93
N VAL A 87 8.32 -0.60 13.88
CA VAL A 87 7.06 -0.45 14.63
C VAL A 87 7.29 -0.43 16.14
N GLU A 88 8.25 -1.19 16.64
CA GLU A 88 8.66 -1.16 18.05
C GLU A 88 9.18 0.23 18.50
N ARG A 89 9.67 1.02 17.56
CA ARG A 89 10.17 2.39 17.77
C ARG A 89 9.18 3.48 17.39
N TRP A 90 8.00 3.09 16.89
CA TRP A 90 6.95 4.04 16.52
C TRP A 90 6.24 4.59 17.74
N ARG A 91 6.08 5.89 17.79
CA ARG A 91 5.31 6.59 18.83
C ARG A 91 3.98 7.06 18.27
N PRO A 92 2.85 6.46 18.70
CA PRO A 92 1.52 6.92 18.28
C PRO A 92 1.21 8.37 18.64
N GLU A 93 1.78 8.88 19.73
CA GLU A 93 1.51 10.23 20.25
C GLU A 93 2.09 11.32 19.35
N THR A 94 3.28 11.08 18.81
CA THR A 94 4.00 12.03 17.96
C THR A 94 3.99 11.68 16.48
N HIS A 95 3.59 10.44 16.14
CA HIS A 95 3.70 9.87 14.81
C HIS A 95 5.14 9.91 14.27
N THR A 96 6.11 9.56 15.13
CA THR A 96 7.54 9.51 14.82
C THR A 96 8.15 8.19 15.25
N PHE A 97 9.26 7.83 14.60
CA PHE A 97 10.15 6.76 15.04
C PHE A 97 11.18 7.36 16.00
N HIS A 98 11.30 6.79 17.20
CA HIS A 98 12.32 7.15 18.16
C HIS A 98 13.55 6.26 17.96
N LEU A 99 14.58 6.82 17.38
CA LEU A 99 15.83 6.14 17.08
C LEU A 99 16.93 6.65 18.02
N PRO A 100 18.03 5.90 18.23
CA PRO A 100 19.10 6.31 19.15
C PRO A 100 19.74 7.67 18.83
N TRP A 101 19.61 8.12 17.57
CA TRP A 101 20.17 9.39 17.08
C TRP A 101 19.12 10.50 16.89
N GLY A 102 17.84 10.27 17.28
CA GLY A 102 16.78 11.27 17.21
C GLY A 102 15.47 10.74 16.66
N GLU A 103 14.54 11.64 16.49
CA GLU A 103 13.20 11.34 15.96
C GLU A 103 13.11 11.61 14.47
N CYS A 104 12.42 10.75 13.76
CA CYS A 104 12.11 10.94 12.35
C CYS A 104 10.75 10.33 11.97
N THR A 105 10.21 10.74 10.83
CA THR A 105 8.97 10.18 10.32
C THR A 105 8.93 10.20 8.80
N VAL A 106 7.98 9.46 8.23
CA VAL A 106 7.67 9.51 6.79
C VAL A 106 6.84 10.78 6.54
N THR A 107 7.23 11.59 5.58
CA THR A 107 6.56 12.85 5.24
C THR A 107 5.74 12.72 3.94
N LEU A 108 4.92 13.74 3.63
CA LEU A 108 4.24 13.82 2.33
C LEU A 108 5.23 13.95 1.17
N GLU A 109 6.35 14.65 1.38
CA GLU A 109 7.43 14.71 0.40
C GLU A 109 8.01 13.32 0.12
N ASP A 110 8.25 12.52 1.17
CA ASP A 110 8.69 11.14 1.01
C ASP A 110 7.66 10.34 0.19
N VAL A 111 6.35 10.49 0.44
CA VAL A 111 5.31 9.81 -0.34
C VAL A 111 5.37 10.20 -1.81
N ALA A 112 5.46 11.50 -2.10
CA ALA A 112 5.54 11.99 -3.48
C ALA A 112 6.78 11.44 -4.19
N MET A 113 7.93 11.41 -3.54
CA MET A 113 9.18 10.92 -4.10
C MET A 113 9.21 9.40 -4.23
N GLN A 114 8.76 8.66 -3.20
CA GLN A 114 8.83 7.20 -3.17
C GLN A 114 7.79 6.54 -4.06
N LEU A 115 6.57 7.06 -4.10
CA LEU A 115 5.46 6.44 -4.82
C LEU A 115 5.04 7.22 -6.08
N GLY A 116 5.41 8.50 -6.19
CA GLY A 116 4.96 9.37 -7.29
C GLY A 116 3.45 9.64 -7.27
N LEU A 117 2.82 9.59 -6.10
CA LEU A 117 1.40 9.88 -5.92
C LEU A 117 1.17 11.38 -5.66
N PRO A 118 0.03 11.94 -6.10
CA PRO A 118 -0.37 13.29 -5.75
C PRO A 118 -0.52 13.43 -4.22
N VAL A 119 0.11 14.45 -3.64
CA VAL A 119 0.02 14.78 -2.22
C VAL A 119 -0.80 16.04 -1.96
N ASP A 120 -1.04 16.82 -3.00
CA ASP A 120 -1.93 17.98 -3.02
C ASP A 120 -3.32 17.58 -3.49
N GLY A 121 -4.31 18.45 -3.27
CA GLY A 121 -5.66 18.28 -3.76
C GLY A 121 -6.68 17.99 -2.66
N GLN A 122 -7.84 17.51 -3.07
CA GLN A 122 -8.95 17.25 -2.17
C GLN A 122 -8.68 16.04 -1.26
N PRO A 123 -9.04 16.10 0.03
CA PRO A 123 -8.86 14.97 0.92
C PRO A 123 -9.78 13.81 0.51
N ILE A 124 -9.26 12.60 0.61
CA ILE A 124 -10.05 11.39 0.46
C ILE A 124 -10.85 11.20 1.75
N SER A 125 -12.08 11.70 1.73
CA SER A 125 -13.04 11.54 2.80
C SER A 125 -14.28 10.82 2.26
N GLY A 126 -14.87 9.98 3.05
CA GLY A 126 -16.13 9.35 2.67
C GLY A 126 -16.48 8.22 3.61
N THR A 127 -17.64 8.32 4.22
CA THR A 127 -18.26 7.22 4.94
C THR A 127 -19.29 6.55 4.05
N LEU A 128 -19.21 5.24 3.92
CA LEU A 128 -20.25 4.42 3.26
C LEU A 128 -21.62 4.54 3.92
N ARG A 129 -21.70 5.16 5.09
CA ARG A 129 -22.98 5.36 5.81
C ARG A 129 -24.02 6.11 5.01
N SER A 130 -23.63 6.80 3.95
CA SER A 130 -24.53 7.60 3.11
C SER A 130 -24.62 7.11 1.67
N TRP A 131 -24.02 5.95 1.32
CA TRP A 131 -23.98 5.49 -0.06
C TRP A 131 -25.36 5.47 -0.73
N SER A 132 -26.31 4.76 -0.13
CA SER A 132 -27.68 4.66 -0.66
C SER A 132 -28.44 5.99 -0.64
N LYS A 133 -28.12 6.90 0.30
CA LYS A 133 -28.74 8.23 0.37
C LYS A 133 -28.18 9.20 -0.66
N PHE A 134 -26.87 9.09 -0.98
CA PHE A 134 -26.24 10.02 -1.93
C PHE A 134 -26.40 9.60 -3.39
N HIS A 135 -26.41 8.31 -3.69
CA HIS A 135 -26.33 7.84 -5.07
C HIS A 135 -27.58 7.18 -5.60
N GLN A 136 -28.58 6.83 -4.77
CA GLN A 136 -29.85 6.18 -5.13
C GLN A 136 -29.73 4.96 -6.07
N ARG A 137 -28.51 4.42 -6.22
CA ARG A 137 -28.17 3.31 -7.10
C ARG A 137 -27.59 2.15 -6.32
N ASP A 138 -27.76 0.93 -6.84
CA ASP A 138 -27.08 -0.25 -6.34
C ASP A 138 -25.57 -0.13 -6.62
N ILE A 139 -24.77 -0.54 -5.65
CA ILE A 139 -23.32 -0.51 -5.74
C ILE A 139 -22.77 -1.40 -6.87
N TRP A 140 -23.52 -2.43 -7.22
CA TRP A 140 -23.14 -3.37 -8.28
C TRP A 140 -23.47 -2.83 -9.67
N GLU A 141 -24.49 -1.99 -9.80
CA GLU A 141 -24.72 -1.20 -11.02
C GLU A 141 -23.53 -0.27 -11.29
N TRP A 142 -23.01 0.36 -10.23
CA TRP A 142 -21.79 1.16 -10.33
C TRP A 142 -20.57 0.33 -10.72
N CYS A 143 -20.41 -0.87 -10.17
CA CYS A 143 -19.34 -1.77 -10.59
C CYS A 143 -19.46 -2.07 -12.09
N HIS A 144 -20.65 -2.37 -12.59
CA HIS A 144 -20.86 -2.64 -14.00
C HIS A 144 -20.51 -1.42 -14.88
N GLU A 145 -20.97 -0.25 -14.50
CA GLU A 145 -20.71 1.00 -15.24
C GLU A 145 -19.22 1.35 -15.25
N LEU A 146 -18.60 1.38 -14.07
CA LEU A 146 -17.24 1.89 -13.90
C LEU A 146 -16.14 0.87 -14.24
N LEU A 147 -16.42 -0.41 -14.07
CA LEU A 147 -15.45 -1.48 -14.30
C LEU A 147 -15.80 -2.36 -15.52
N GLY A 148 -17.00 -2.18 -16.11
CA GLY A 148 -17.47 -2.94 -17.28
C GLY A 148 -18.03 -4.32 -16.95
N GLU A 149 -17.89 -4.80 -15.70
CA GLU A 149 -18.36 -6.11 -15.28
C GLU A 149 -18.55 -6.15 -13.75
N VAL A 150 -19.42 -7.02 -13.28
CA VAL A 150 -19.65 -7.27 -11.86
C VAL A 150 -18.93 -8.56 -11.46
N PRO A 151 -18.15 -8.57 -10.36
CA PRO A 151 -17.50 -9.76 -9.87
C PRO A 151 -18.47 -10.92 -9.63
N ALA A 152 -18.19 -12.10 -10.14
CA ALA A 152 -18.98 -13.29 -9.87
C ALA A 152 -19.00 -13.61 -8.36
N GLY A 153 -20.17 -14.00 -7.82
CA GLY A 153 -20.31 -14.32 -6.40
C GLY A 153 -20.48 -13.10 -5.47
N HIS A 154 -20.82 -11.94 -6.01
CA HIS A 154 -21.16 -10.72 -5.23
C HIS A 154 -22.42 -10.92 -4.36
N VAL A 155 -23.29 -11.84 -4.71
CA VAL A 155 -24.47 -12.22 -3.94
C VAL A 155 -24.07 -13.25 -2.88
N GLY A 156 -24.00 -12.83 -1.61
CA GLY A 156 -23.81 -13.73 -0.47
C GLY A 156 -22.46 -13.73 0.23
N THR A 157 -21.43 -13.10 -0.33
CA THR A 157 -20.14 -12.86 0.35
C THR A 157 -19.97 -11.38 0.67
N THR A 158 -19.23 -11.06 1.73
CA THR A 158 -18.93 -9.72 2.24
C THR A 158 -19.29 -8.59 1.26
N LYS A 159 -20.47 -8.05 1.42
CA LYS A 159 -21.25 -7.20 0.48
C LYS A 159 -20.53 -5.97 -0.11
N PHE A 160 -19.27 -5.72 0.23
CA PHE A 160 -18.60 -4.46 -0.11
C PHE A 160 -17.13 -4.62 -0.51
N ASN A 161 -16.67 -5.84 -0.82
CA ASN A 161 -15.28 -6.10 -1.18
C ASN A 161 -15.15 -6.82 -2.52
N ILE A 162 -14.23 -6.35 -3.36
CA ILE A 162 -13.85 -6.97 -4.62
C ILE A 162 -12.54 -7.75 -4.39
N LYS A 163 -12.49 -9.01 -4.84
CA LYS A 163 -11.27 -9.83 -4.74
C LYS A 163 -10.19 -9.33 -5.69
N LEU A 164 -8.97 -9.15 -5.19
CA LEU A 164 -7.81 -8.74 -6.03
C LEU A 164 -7.52 -9.78 -7.13
N LYS A 165 -7.75 -11.06 -6.85
CA LYS A 165 -7.62 -12.11 -7.88
C LYS A 165 -8.54 -11.87 -9.07
N TRP A 166 -9.80 -11.43 -8.83
CA TRP A 166 -10.72 -11.11 -9.92
C TRP A 166 -10.22 -9.93 -10.76
N LEU A 167 -9.80 -8.84 -10.10
CA LEU A 167 -9.22 -7.68 -10.80
C LEU A 167 -7.99 -8.08 -11.64
N ARG A 168 -7.08 -8.88 -11.08
CA ARG A 168 -5.89 -9.36 -11.77
C ARG A 168 -6.25 -10.18 -13.01
N THR A 169 -7.15 -11.18 -12.86
CA THR A 169 -7.58 -12.02 -13.98
C THR A 169 -8.19 -11.18 -15.09
N ARG A 170 -9.05 -10.21 -14.73
CA ARG A 170 -9.67 -9.31 -15.68
C ARG A 170 -8.63 -8.48 -16.44
N LEU A 171 -7.65 -7.90 -15.74
CA LEU A 171 -6.56 -7.13 -16.36
C LEU A 171 -5.71 -7.98 -17.32
N GLN A 172 -5.40 -9.20 -16.95
CA GLN A 172 -4.66 -10.14 -17.79
C GLN A 172 -5.43 -10.55 -19.05
N GLN A 173 -6.75 -10.55 -18.99
CA GLN A 173 -7.65 -10.86 -20.10
C GLN A 173 -8.17 -9.63 -20.85
N MET A 174 -7.59 -8.44 -20.63
CA MET A 174 -8.00 -7.21 -21.28
C MET A 174 -7.96 -7.36 -22.82
N PRO A 175 -9.06 -7.12 -23.54
CA PRO A 175 -9.06 -7.11 -25.01
C PRO A 175 -8.09 -6.07 -25.57
N LEU A 176 -7.53 -6.32 -26.74
CA LEU A 176 -6.55 -5.42 -27.37
C LEU A 176 -7.20 -4.34 -28.26
N ASP A 177 -8.48 -4.48 -28.55
CA ASP A 177 -9.26 -3.63 -29.46
C ASP A 177 -10.23 -2.66 -28.74
N LEU A 178 -10.04 -2.44 -27.44
CA LEU A 178 -10.91 -1.57 -26.64
C LEU A 178 -10.84 -0.11 -27.09
N GLU A 179 -11.99 0.55 -27.06
CA GLU A 179 -12.11 2.01 -27.15
C GLU A 179 -11.87 2.70 -25.80
N ASP A 180 -11.81 4.04 -25.80
CA ASP A 180 -11.50 4.88 -24.64
C ASP A 180 -12.28 4.52 -23.38
N ASN A 181 -13.59 4.33 -23.47
CA ASN A 181 -14.40 3.98 -22.30
C ASN A 181 -13.99 2.63 -21.70
N GLY A 182 -13.73 1.62 -22.54
CA GLY A 182 -13.22 0.33 -22.10
C GLY A 182 -11.85 0.44 -21.44
N LEU A 183 -10.94 1.23 -22.01
CA LEU A 183 -9.62 1.48 -21.41
C LEU A 183 -9.72 2.20 -20.07
N MET A 184 -10.61 3.17 -19.92
CA MET A 184 -10.89 3.80 -18.63
C MET A 184 -11.44 2.81 -17.58
N GLN A 185 -12.31 1.88 -17.99
CA GLN A 185 -12.81 0.82 -17.10
C GLN A 185 -11.67 -0.08 -16.61
N TYR A 186 -10.78 -0.52 -17.50
CA TYR A 186 -9.62 -1.33 -17.13
C TYR A 186 -8.58 -0.55 -16.30
N ALA A 187 -8.37 0.73 -16.58
CA ALA A 187 -7.52 1.59 -15.74
C ALA A 187 -8.09 1.73 -14.32
N ARG A 188 -9.41 1.88 -14.15
CA ARG A 188 -10.05 1.84 -12.82
C ARG A 188 -9.86 0.49 -12.12
N CYS A 189 -9.96 -0.62 -12.85
CA CYS A 189 -9.64 -1.94 -12.30
C CYS A 189 -8.20 -2.00 -11.77
N TYR A 190 -7.25 -1.43 -12.52
CA TYR A 190 -5.85 -1.40 -12.11
C TYR A 190 -5.63 -0.51 -10.89
N ILE A 191 -6.25 0.67 -10.84
CA ILE A 191 -6.19 1.56 -9.67
C ILE A 191 -6.74 0.85 -8.42
N LEU A 192 -7.90 0.18 -8.53
CA LEU A 192 -8.45 -0.61 -7.43
C LEU A 192 -7.51 -1.74 -7.00
N TYR A 193 -6.86 -2.38 -7.95
CA TYR A 193 -5.86 -3.42 -7.67
C TYR A 193 -4.67 -2.87 -6.89
N LEU A 194 -4.14 -1.69 -7.27
CA LEU A 194 -3.09 -1.00 -6.53
C LEU A 194 -3.54 -0.58 -5.13
N LEU A 195 -4.75 -0.01 -5.02
CA LEU A 195 -5.30 0.44 -3.75
C LEU A 195 -5.42 -0.72 -2.75
N GLY A 196 -6.01 -1.83 -3.16
CA GLY A 196 -6.20 -2.98 -2.27
C GLY A 196 -4.95 -3.82 -2.04
N GLY A 197 -4.02 -3.83 -3.00
CA GLY A 197 -2.83 -4.68 -2.96
C GLY A 197 -1.61 -4.04 -2.30
N VAL A 198 -1.43 -2.72 -2.43
CA VAL A 198 -0.20 -2.04 -1.99
C VAL A 198 -0.47 -0.76 -1.21
N LEU A 199 -1.33 0.12 -1.74
CA LEU A 199 -1.40 1.50 -1.26
C LEU A 199 -2.24 1.63 0.01
N LEU A 200 -3.41 1.00 0.02
CA LEU A 200 -4.38 1.04 1.11
C LEU A 200 -4.91 -0.37 1.44
N PRO A 201 -4.04 -1.38 1.62
CA PRO A 201 -4.47 -2.74 1.91
C PRO A 201 -5.26 -2.79 3.21
N ASP A 202 -6.30 -3.64 3.25
CA ASP A 202 -7.14 -3.86 4.41
C ASP A 202 -6.71 -5.13 5.16
N LYS A 203 -7.17 -5.28 6.41
CA LYS A 203 -6.99 -6.51 7.22
C LYS A 203 -7.58 -7.75 6.55
N ALA A 204 -8.61 -7.57 5.71
CA ALA A 204 -9.24 -8.66 4.97
C ALA A 204 -8.33 -9.37 3.96
N ASN A 205 -7.15 -8.86 3.71
CA ASN A 205 -6.14 -9.33 2.77
C ASN A 205 -6.72 -9.82 1.42
N ASN A 206 -6.08 -9.55 0.31
CA ASN A 206 -6.52 -9.95 -1.03
C ASN A 206 -7.88 -9.38 -1.51
N THR A 207 -8.37 -8.34 -0.89
CA THR A 207 -9.58 -7.63 -1.31
C THR A 207 -9.39 -6.11 -1.32
N VAL A 208 -10.22 -5.42 -2.10
CA VAL A 208 -10.36 -3.96 -2.07
C VAL A 208 -11.81 -3.59 -1.80
N HIS A 209 -12.01 -2.63 -0.92
CA HIS A 209 -13.36 -2.19 -0.56
C HIS A 209 -13.96 -1.30 -1.66
N VAL A 210 -15.22 -1.51 -2.00
CA VAL A 210 -15.95 -0.75 -3.03
C VAL A 210 -16.11 0.75 -2.71
N ARG A 211 -15.77 1.18 -1.48
CA ARG A 211 -15.79 2.60 -1.07
C ARG A 211 -14.97 3.54 -1.97
N TYR A 212 -14.03 3.00 -2.71
CA TYR A 212 -13.20 3.77 -3.63
C TYR A 212 -13.87 4.04 -4.98
N LEU A 213 -14.93 3.30 -5.35
CA LEU A 213 -15.62 3.47 -6.63
C LEU A 213 -16.13 4.90 -6.89
N PRO A 214 -16.76 5.60 -5.91
CA PRO A 214 -17.20 6.96 -6.13
C PRO A 214 -16.07 7.93 -6.48
N LEU A 215 -14.90 7.71 -5.89
CA LEU A 215 -13.71 8.54 -6.15
C LEU A 215 -13.13 8.29 -7.55
N LEU A 216 -13.52 7.18 -8.18
CA LEU A 216 -13.10 6.80 -9.52
C LEU A 216 -14.20 7.05 -10.58
N ALA A 217 -15.37 7.55 -10.20
CA ALA A 217 -16.52 7.73 -11.09
C ALA A 217 -16.22 8.79 -12.16
N ASP A 218 -15.86 9.98 -11.73
CA ASP A 218 -15.37 11.02 -12.64
C ASP A 218 -13.88 10.78 -12.88
N TYR A 219 -13.57 10.37 -14.11
CA TYR A 219 -12.22 9.96 -14.47
C TYR A 219 -11.22 11.11 -14.40
N ASP A 220 -11.62 12.30 -14.76
CA ASP A 220 -10.78 13.51 -14.74
C ASP A 220 -10.57 14.05 -13.32
N ALA A 221 -11.52 13.79 -12.44
CA ALA A 221 -11.39 14.19 -11.05
C ALA A 221 -10.44 13.30 -10.23
N ILE A 222 -10.08 12.09 -10.70
CA ILE A 222 -9.24 11.15 -9.94
C ILE A 222 -7.90 11.80 -9.52
N CYS A 223 -7.25 12.54 -10.42
CA CYS A 223 -5.97 13.19 -10.15
C CYS A 223 -6.10 14.42 -9.21
N THR A 224 -7.30 14.89 -8.94
CA THR A 224 -7.53 16.05 -8.04
C THR A 224 -7.56 15.65 -6.56
N TYR A 225 -7.59 14.37 -6.26
CA TYR A 225 -7.54 13.87 -4.88
C TYR A 225 -6.10 13.70 -4.40
N SER A 226 -5.88 14.00 -3.12
CA SER A 226 -4.60 13.76 -2.44
C SER A 226 -4.44 12.29 -2.03
N TRP A 227 -4.18 11.42 -3.01
CA TRP A 227 -4.00 9.99 -2.80
C TRP A 227 -2.80 9.69 -1.90
N GLY A 228 -1.72 10.46 -2.05
CA GLY A 228 -0.54 10.30 -1.20
C GLY A 228 -0.81 10.60 0.27
N SER A 229 -1.62 11.63 0.58
CA SER A 229 -2.04 11.91 1.95
C SER A 229 -2.86 10.77 2.55
N ALA A 230 -3.75 10.17 1.75
CA ALA A 230 -4.53 9.02 2.21
C ALA A 230 -3.64 7.81 2.52
N VAL A 231 -2.63 7.54 1.67
CA VAL A 231 -1.67 6.45 1.89
C VAL A 231 -0.85 6.69 3.15
N LEU A 232 -0.37 7.92 3.38
CA LEU A 232 0.39 8.26 4.58
C LEU A 232 -0.46 8.12 5.85
N CYS A 233 -1.66 8.67 5.85
CA CYS A 233 -2.59 8.55 6.98
C CYS A 233 -2.91 7.07 7.28
N TRP A 234 -3.09 6.26 6.25
CA TRP A 234 -3.36 4.84 6.40
C TRP A 234 -2.16 4.10 6.99
N LEU A 235 -0.95 4.40 6.53
CA LEU A 235 0.29 3.84 7.08
C LEU A 235 0.47 4.22 8.55
N TYR A 236 0.29 5.49 8.91
CA TYR A 236 0.39 5.97 10.29
C TYR A 236 -0.59 5.25 11.20
N ARG A 237 -1.87 5.18 10.79
CA ARG A 237 -2.88 4.42 11.53
C ARG A 237 -2.49 2.96 11.70
N ALA A 238 -1.95 2.33 10.65
CA ALA A 238 -1.54 0.93 10.69
C ALA A 238 -0.40 0.72 11.68
N MET A 239 0.59 1.60 11.71
CA MET A 239 1.70 1.56 12.66
C MET A 239 1.21 1.77 14.10
N CYS A 240 0.33 2.76 14.34
CA CYS A 240 -0.26 2.97 15.67
C CYS A 240 -1.03 1.74 16.17
N LEU A 241 -1.77 1.05 15.31
CA LEU A 241 -2.45 -0.19 15.70
C LEU A 241 -1.48 -1.35 15.94
N ALA A 242 -0.39 -1.39 15.18
CA ALA A 242 0.60 -2.46 15.28
C ALA A 242 1.53 -2.32 16.49
N THR A 243 1.51 -1.20 17.21
CA THR A 243 2.21 -1.09 18.50
C THR A 243 1.53 -1.89 19.63
N ASP A 244 0.28 -2.34 19.45
CA ASP A 244 -0.39 -3.23 20.39
C ASP A 244 0.24 -4.63 20.34
N PRO A 245 0.67 -5.20 21.48
CA PRO A 245 1.29 -6.52 21.57
C PRO A 245 0.43 -7.68 21.05
N SER A 246 -0.90 -7.51 21.00
CA SER A 246 -1.84 -8.54 20.54
C SER A 246 -1.97 -8.58 19.01
N VAL A 247 -1.47 -7.57 18.30
CA VAL A 247 -1.58 -7.48 16.85
C VAL A 247 -0.44 -8.25 16.17
N GLU A 248 -0.77 -9.22 15.34
CA GLU A 248 0.18 -10.08 14.62
C GLU A 248 0.40 -9.64 13.16
N GLY A 249 -0.52 -8.84 12.62
CA GLY A 249 -0.46 -8.38 11.23
C GLY A 249 -0.66 -6.88 11.10
N MET A 250 0.05 -6.27 10.17
CA MET A 250 -0.06 -4.85 9.88
C MET A 250 -0.60 -4.63 8.46
N ALA A 251 -1.68 -3.87 8.35
CA ALA A 251 -2.12 -3.27 7.10
C ALA A 251 -1.29 -1.99 6.84
N GLY A 252 -1.42 -1.40 5.66
CA GLY A 252 -0.69 -0.17 5.33
C GLY A 252 0.29 -0.35 4.18
N CYS A 253 0.80 0.76 3.67
CA CYS A 253 1.71 0.74 2.53
C CYS A 253 3.14 0.35 2.96
N HIS A 254 3.39 -0.96 3.07
CA HIS A 254 4.72 -1.49 3.42
C HIS A 254 5.79 -1.11 2.40
N THR A 255 5.41 -0.99 1.13
CA THR A 255 6.31 -0.53 0.06
C THR A 255 6.83 0.87 0.35
N LEU A 256 5.96 1.78 0.81
CA LEU A 256 6.38 3.12 1.22
C LEU A 256 7.35 3.06 2.41
N LEU A 257 6.99 2.31 3.46
CA LEU A 257 7.80 2.20 4.67
C LEU A 257 9.17 1.61 4.35
N MET A 258 9.22 0.48 3.64
CA MET A 258 10.48 -0.19 3.29
C MET A 258 11.37 0.68 2.38
N SER A 259 10.77 1.29 1.35
CA SER A 259 11.50 2.16 0.44
C SER A 259 12.07 3.38 1.17
N TRP A 260 11.29 3.97 2.11
CA TRP A 260 11.73 5.06 2.96
C TRP A 260 12.89 4.64 3.89
N ILE A 261 12.80 3.46 4.53
CA ILE A 261 13.88 2.90 5.35
C ILE A 261 15.16 2.75 4.52
N TYR A 262 15.08 2.13 3.36
CA TYR A 262 16.23 1.92 2.48
C TYR A 262 16.88 3.22 2.00
N TYR A 263 16.08 4.27 1.84
CA TYR A 263 16.58 5.58 1.45
C TYR A 263 17.28 6.32 2.60
N ARG A 264 16.69 6.25 3.80
CA ARG A 264 17.23 6.91 5.00
C ARG A 264 18.40 6.15 5.63
N LEU A 265 18.36 4.83 5.53
CA LEU A 265 19.32 3.91 6.14
C LEU A 265 19.85 2.93 5.07
N PRO A 266 20.77 3.41 4.20
CA PRO A 266 21.21 2.63 3.02
C PRO A 266 21.89 1.29 3.35
N PHE A 267 22.38 1.11 4.57
CA PHE A 267 22.99 -0.15 5.00
C PHE A 267 21.97 -1.31 5.13
N PHE A 268 20.67 -1.02 5.21
CA PHE A 268 19.62 -2.05 5.11
C PHE A 268 19.20 -2.31 3.66
N ALA A 269 19.53 -1.40 2.75
CA ALA A 269 19.04 -1.47 1.39
C ALA A 269 19.71 -2.59 0.58
N PRO A 270 18.97 -3.23 -0.35
CA PRO A 270 19.59 -4.12 -1.31
C PRO A 270 20.67 -3.40 -2.11
N ASN A 271 21.75 -4.10 -2.44
CA ASN A 271 22.76 -3.56 -3.34
C ASN A 271 22.21 -3.54 -4.77
N VAL A 272 21.90 -2.35 -5.27
CA VAL A 272 21.32 -2.14 -6.60
C VAL A 272 22.23 -1.25 -7.42
N THR A 273 22.79 -1.83 -8.47
CA THR A 273 23.68 -1.16 -9.43
C THR A 273 22.98 -0.73 -10.73
N THR A 274 21.72 -1.19 -10.93
CA THR A 274 20.95 -0.91 -12.14
C THR A 274 20.28 0.47 -12.06
N THR A 275 20.13 1.11 -13.22
CA THR A 275 19.32 2.32 -13.35
C THR A 275 17.86 2.03 -12.97
N TYR A 276 17.19 3.00 -12.38
CA TYR A 276 15.77 2.91 -12.02
C TYR A 276 15.02 4.13 -12.57
N SER A 277 13.71 3.96 -12.74
CA SER A 277 12.83 5.05 -13.14
C SER A 277 12.27 5.76 -11.89
N PHE A 278 11.83 7.01 -12.02
CA PHE A 278 10.95 7.60 -11.02
C PHE A 278 9.63 6.78 -11.00
N SER A 279 9.09 6.40 -9.88
CA SER A 279 9.33 6.81 -8.49
C SER A 279 10.50 6.05 -7.84
N LEU A 280 10.96 6.60 -6.69
CA LEU A 280 12.18 6.08 -6.03
C LEU A 280 12.02 4.63 -5.56
N ALA A 281 10.83 4.20 -5.16
CA ALA A 281 10.57 2.83 -4.73
C ALA A 281 10.82 1.79 -5.83
N THR A 282 10.74 2.17 -7.10
CA THR A 282 11.05 1.28 -8.22
C THR A 282 12.48 0.73 -8.19
N ARG A 283 13.39 1.46 -7.53
CA ARG A 283 14.79 1.06 -7.38
C ARG A 283 14.93 -0.33 -6.74
N TRP A 284 14.08 -0.65 -5.79
CA TRP A 284 14.18 -1.90 -5.01
C TRP A 284 13.12 -2.94 -5.35
N ALA A 285 12.31 -2.68 -6.36
CA ALA A 285 11.28 -3.63 -6.79
C ALA A 285 11.91 -4.98 -7.18
N GLY A 286 11.39 -6.06 -6.61
CA GLY A 286 11.88 -7.42 -6.82
C GLY A 286 13.24 -7.75 -6.21
N LYS A 287 13.79 -6.88 -5.37
CA LYS A 287 15.07 -7.10 -4.66
C LYS A 287 14.83 -7.46 -3.21
N LYS A 288 15.61 -8.40 -2.69
CA LYS A 288 15.65 -8.69 -1.25
C LYS A 288 16.62 -7.74 -0.56
N GLY A 289 16.26 -7.26 0.65
CA GLY A 289 17.17 -6.54 1.53
C GLY A 289 18.39 -7.41 1.92
N GLN A 290 19.41 -6.77 2.43
CA GLN A 290 20.55 -7.49 3.01
C GLN A 290 20.11 -8.05 4.36
N ASN A 291 20.02 -9.37 4.48
CA ASN A 291 19.64 -10.06 5.72
C ASN A 291 20.87 -10.51 6.54
N ASP A 292 22.07 -10.01 6.23
CA ASP A 292 23.33 -10.45 6.85
C ASP A 292 23.63 -9.71 8.17
N TYR A 293 22.59 -9.31 8.91
CA TYR A 293 22.75 -8.61 10.21
C TYR A 293 22.96 -9.56 11.40
N ALA A 294 23.14 -10.84 11.15
CA ALA A 294 23.21 -11.87 12.19
C ALA A 294 24.66 -12.28 12.55
N GLU A 295 25.68 -11.47 12.18
CA GLU A 295 27.05 -11.65 12.65
C GLU A 295 27.55 -10.47 13.46
#